data_3f2d958ed127457ad4051cd177f220e4
#
_entry.id   3f2d958ed127457ad4051cd177f220e4
#
_cell.length_a   1.000
_cell.length_b   1.000
_cell.length_c   1.000
_cell.angle_alpha   90.00
_cell.angle_beta   90.00
_cell.angle_gamma   90.00
#
_symmetry.space_group_name_H-M   'P 1'
#
loop_
_entity.id
_entity.type
_entity.pdbx_description
1 polymer ?
#
loop_
_entity_poly.entity_id
_entity_poly.type
_entity_poly.pdbx_seq_one_letter_code
_entity_poly.pdbx_strand_id
1 'polypeptide(L)'
;MSQPRPTTEKSPYFDISEKYSVKIDFRPFIKVEPILAKEFRTQRITILDYTAIIFNARHGIDHFFRLCEEMRITIPETMKYFCVSESVALYLQRYIHYRKRKVFYGATGKLAELVTIMNKHTDEKYLLITSDVQNEDTIATLEKLKVPYAKAVMYKTVSNDFGPDEEFNYDMLLFFSPIGIASLLKNFPNFEQGEIQIGCFGATTAQAVRDAGLRLDIEVPLPGVPSMTMALDNFLKENNKKTRK
;
A
#
# COMPACT_ATOMS: atom_id res chain seq x y z
N MET A 1 -7.53 14.27 -0.10
CA MET A 1 -6.43 13.27 -0.09
C MET A 1 -6.97 11.91 -0.45
N SER A 2 -6.37 11.23 -1.43
CA SER A 2 -6.85 9.95 -1.97
C SER A 2 -6.56 8.72 -1.08
N GLN A 3 -6.36 8.91 0.19
CA GLN A 3 -6.04 7.86 1.18
C GLN A 3 -6.98 7.92 2.38
N PRO A 4 -7.09 6.82 3.16
CA PRO A 4 -7.87 6.79 4.39
C PRO A 4 -7.39 7.81 5.42
N ARG A 5 -8.31 8.25 6.27
CA ARG A 5 -7.96 9.12 7.40
C ARG A 5 -6.98 8.39 8.33
N PRO A 6 -5.92 9.05 8.79
CA PRO A 6 -5.02 8.49 9.79
C PRO A 6 -5.77 8.06 11.05
N THR A 7 -5.43 6.90 11.58
CA THR A 7 -6.04 6.36 12.81
C THR A 7 -5.47 7.00 14.08
N THR A 8 -4.34 7.69 13.97
CA THR A 8 -3.69 8.41 15.07
C THR A 8 -4.09 9.87 15.06
N GLU A 9 -4.40 10.44 16.22
CA GLU A 9 -4.70 11.87 16.38
C GLU A 9 -3.50 12.79 16.07
N LYS A 10 -2.29 12.22 16.03
CA LYS A 10 -1.03 12.93 15.73
C LYS A 10 -0.62 12.68 14.27
N SER A 11 -1.34 13.28 13.33
CA SER A 11 -0.92 13.27 11.93
C SER A 11 -0.43 14.66 11.51
N PRO A 12 0.73 14.78 10.84
CA PRO A 12 1.21 16.06 10.33
C PRO A 12 0.22 16.81 9.43
N TYR A 13 -0.73 16.10 8.84
CA TYR A 13 -1.79 16.71 8.04
C TYR A 13 -2.79 17.51 8.89
N PHE A 14 -3.02 17.12 10.14
CA PHE A 14 -3.87 17.90 11.06
C PHE A 14 -3.17 19.20 11.46
N ASP A 15 -1.87 19.15 11.73
CA ASP A 15 -1.07 20.34 12.03
C ASP A 15 -1.07 21.33 10.85
N ILE A 16 -0.96 20.82 9.61
CA ILE A 16 -1.04 21.63 8.38
C ILE A 16 -2.44 22.26 8.24
N SER A 17 -3.49 21.46 8.47
CA SER A 17 -4.88 21.94 8.40
C SER A 17 -5.12 23.12 9.36
N GLU A 18 -4.65 23.01 10.59
CA GLU A 18 -4.77 24.06 11.60
C GLU A 18 -3.89 25.28 11.25
N LYS A 19 -2.61 25.04 10.92
CA LYS A 19 -1.62 26.10 10.62
C LYS A 19 -2.05 27.01 9.47
N TYR A 20 -2.69 26.46 8.44
CA TYR A 20 -3.06 27.19 7.22
C TYR A 20 -4.56 27.44 7.12
N SER A 21 -5.36 27.00 8.08
CA SER A 21 -6.83 27.10 8.08
C SER A 21 -7.44 26.48 6.81
N VAL A 22 -6.89 25.35 6.37
CA VAL A 22 -7.38 24.59 5.22
C VAL A 22 -8.10 23.34 5.68
N LYS A 23 -9.20 22.98 5.01
CA LYS A 23 -9.89 21.72 5.25
C LYS A 23 -9.18 20.59 4.50
N ILE A 24 -8.79 19.54 5.19
CA ILE A 24 -8.21 18.34 4.60
C ILE A 24 -9.19 17.18 4.72
N ASP A 25 -9.80 16.81 3.61
CA ASP A 25 -10.67 15.65 3.51
C ASP A 25 -9.86 14.41 3.11
N PHE A 26 -10.06 13.32 3.84
CA PHE A 26 -9.49 12.01 3.53
C PHE A 26 -10.56 11.18 2.84
N ARG A 27 -10.41 11.03 1.53
CA ARG A 27 -11.37 10.30 0.67
C ARG A 27 -10.63 9.19 -0.08
N PRO A 28 -10.71 7.94 0.39
CA PRO A 28 -10.00 6.84 -0.26
C PRO A 28 -10.51 6.61 -1.67
N PHE A 29 -9.65 6.80 -2.67
CA PHE A 29 -9.97 6.51 -4.08
C PHE A 29 -9.76 5.05 -4.44
N ILE A 30 -9.10 4.31 -3.55
CA ILE A 30 -8.84 2.89 -3.71
C ILE A 30 -9.27 2.14 -2.44
N LYS A 31 -9.65 0.90 -2.62
CA LYS A 31 -9.92 -0.06 -1.55
C LYS A 31 -9.21 -1.38 -1.82
N VAL A 32 -8.97 -2.13 -0.77
CA VAL A 32 -8.43 -3.49 -0.85
C VAL A 32 -9.59 -4.47 -0.78
N GLU A 33 -9.71 -5.30 -1.80
CA GLU A 33 -10.71 -6.38 -1.85
C GLU A 33 -10.06 -7.75 -1.75
N PRO A 34 -10.71 -8.71 -1.06
CA PRO A 34 -10.21 -10.07 -0.97
C PRO A 34 -10.32 -10.79 -2.32
N ILE A 35 -9.36 -11.64 -2.62
CA ILE A 35 -9.52 -12.71 -3.61
C ILE A 35 -10.34 -13.81 -2.94
N LEU A 36 -11.43 -14.25 -3.60
CA LEU A 36 -12.28 -15.31 -3.09
C LEU A 36 -11.66 -16.69 -3.36
N ALA A 37 -12.05 -17.73 -2.60
CA ALA A 37 -11.52 -19.08 -2.76
C ALA A 37 -11.69 -19.64 -4.19
N LYS A 38 -12.81 -19.31 -4.88
CA LYS A 38 -13.03 -19.71 -6.28
C LYS A 38 -11.97 -19.12 -7.20
N GLU A 39 -11.65 -17.84 -7.05
CA GLU A 39 -10.64 -17.12 -7.84
C GLU A 39 -9.24 -17.60 -7.48
N PHE A 40 -8.94 -17.81 -6.18
CA PHE A 40 -7.64 -18.30 -5.74
C PHE A 40 -7.30 -19.69 -6.33
N ARG A 41 -8.27 -20.59 -6.45
CA ARG A 41 -8.07 -21.92 -7.07
C ARG A 41 -7.53 -21.86 -8.49
N THR A 42 -7.80 -20.78 -9.23
CA THR A 42 -7.28 -20.61 -10.60
C THR A 42 -5.77 -20.42 -10.63
N GLN A 43 -5.15 -19.98 -9.53
CA GLN A 43 -3.72 -19.84 -9.40
C GLN A 43 -2.98 -21.18 -9.25
N ARG A 44 -3.69 -22.28 -9.01
CA ARG A 44 -3.15 -23.64 -8.85
C ARG A 44 -2.05 -23.74 -7.77
N ILE A 45 -2.24 -23.01 -6.68
CA ILE A 45 -1.35 -22.98 -5.52
C ILE A 45 -1.96 -23.82 -4.41
N THR A 46 -1.20 -24.79 -3.91
CA THR A 46 -1.53 -25.59 -2.71
C THR A 46 -0.73 -25.01 -1.54
N ILE A 47 -1.39 -24.31 -0.63
CA ILE A 47 -0.73 -23.60 0.49
C ILE A 47 0.12 -24.56 1.34
N LEU A 48 -0.37 -25.79 1.55
CA LEU A 48 0.31 -26.79 2.41
C LEU A 48 1.56 -27.43 1.78
N ASP A 49 1.84 -27.15 0.49
CA ASP A 49 3.09 -27.58 -0.16
C ASP A 49 4.28 -26.72 0.26
N TYR A 50 4.01 -25.60 0.95
CA TYR A 50 5.02 -24.66 1.43
C TYR A 50 5.26 -24.80 2.92
N THR A 51 6.48 -24.52 3.35
CA THR A 51 6.91 -24.62 4.74
C THR A 51 7.10 -23.25 5.38
N ALA A 52 7.13 -22.20 4.57
CA ALA A 52 7.35 -20.81 5.00
C ALA A 52 6.47 -19.83 4.24
N ILE A 53 5.84 -18.91 4.95
CA ILE A 53 5.02 -17.83 4.39
C ILE A 53 5.74 -16.50 4.53
N ILE A 54 5.75 -15.70 3.46
CA ILE A 54 6.32 -14.35 3.45
C ILE A 54 5.20 -13.31 3.50
N PHE A 55 5.27 -12.41 4.49
CA PHE A 55 4.34 -11.29 4.63
C PHE A 55 5.07 -9.95 4.53
N ASN A 56 4.72 -9.15 3.55
CA ASN A 56 5.22 -7.78 3.36
C ASN A 56 4.27 -6.70 3.93
N ALA A 57 3.04 -7.07 4.30
CA ALA A 57 2.04 -6.16 4.86
C ALA A 57 1.04 -6.90 5.76
N ARG A 58 0.40 -6.16 6.68
CA ARG A 58 -0.67 -6.69 7.55
C ARG A 58 -1.87 -7.21 6.78
N HIS A 59 -2.26 -6.52 5.72
CA HIS A 59 -3.34 -6.99 4.82
C HIS A 59 -3.07 -8.38 4.25
N GLY A 60 -1.80 -8.70 3.94
CA GLY A 60 -1.44 -10.05 3.51
C GLY A 60 -1.75 -11.10 4.58
N ILE A 61 -1.54 -10.80 5.86
CA ILE A 61 -1.87 -11.69 6.98
C ILE A 61 -3.38 -11.90 7.06
N ASP A 62 -4.15 -10.81 7.09
CA ASP A 62 -5.61 -10.87 7.20
C ASP A 62 -6.23 -11.71 6.06
N HIS A 63 -5.79 -11.46 4.82
CA HIS A 63 -6.31 -12.18 3.65
C HIS A 63 -5.84 -13.63 3.58
N PHE A 64 -4.62 -13.93 4.04
CA PHE A 64 -4.12 -15.29 4.11
C PHE A 64 -4.97 -16.15 5.05
N PHE A 65 -5.16 -15.71 6.29
CA PHE A 65 -5.93 -16.49 7.28
C PHE A 65 -7.41 -16.55 6.92
N ARG A 66 -8.01 -15.46 6.42
CA ARG A 66 -9.37 -15.46 5.90
C ARG A 66 -9.55 -16.52 4.80
N LEU A 67 -8.62 -16.58 3.84
CA LEU A 67 -8.69 -17.54 2.74
C LEU A 67 -8.50 -18.98 3.24
N CYS A 68 -7.57 -19.20 4.19
CA CYS A 68 -7.41 -20.51 4.82
C CYS A 68 -8.70 -20.98 5.52
N GLU A 69 -9.39 -20.09 6.24
CA GLU A 69 -10.67 -20.37 6.86
C GLU A 69 -11.75 -20.72 5.83
N GLU A 70 -11.91 -19.89 4.78
CA GLU A 70 -12.86 -20.09 3.69
C GLU A 70 -12.63 -21.43 2.96
N MET A 71 -11.35 -21.81 2.79
CA MET A 71 -10.97 -23.07 2.15
C MET A 71 -10.87 -24.26 3.11
N ARG A 72 -11.10 -24.05 4.41
CA ARG A 72 -10.96 -25.05 5.50
C ARG A 72 -9.54 -25.65 5.55
N ILE A 73 -8.53 -24.81 5.34
CA ILE A 73 -7.12 -25.19 5.43
C ILE A 73 -6.63 -24.92 6.84
N THR A 74 -6.19 -25.98 7.52
CA THR A 74 -5.51 -25.86 8.84
C THR A 74 -4.02 -25.71 8.63
N ILE A 75 -3.46 -24.58 9.03
CA ILE A 75 -2.03 -24.34 8.92
C ILE A 75 -1.28 -25.14 9.98
N PRO A 76 -0.28 -25.98 9.60
CA PRO A 76 0.44 -26.81 10.54
C PRO A 76 1.29 -25.97 11.50
N GLU A 77 1.45 -26.45 12.73
CA GLU A 77 2.30 -25.76 13.72
C GLU A 77 3.78 -25.65 13.31
N THR A 78 4.21 -26.43 12.32
CA THR A 78 5.57 -26.38 11.77
C THR A 78 5.80 -25.19 10.85
N MET A 79 4.73 -24.57 10.35
CA MET A 79 4.81 -23.43 9.43
C MET A 79 5.67 -22.29 10.00
N LYS A 80 6.57 -21.77 9.20
CA LYS A 80 7.40 -20.61 9.52
C LYS A 80 6.85 -19.35 8.82
N TYR A 81 7.13 -18.20 9.41
CA TYR A 81 6.64 -16.91 8.91
C TYR A 81 7.80 -15.92 8.81
N PHE A 82 7.91 -15.30 7.66
CA PHE A 82 8.91 -14.30 7.34
C PHE A 82 8.23 -12.96 7.07
N CYS A 83 8.43 -11.99 7.95
CA CYS A 83 7.75 -10.71 7.94
C CYS A 83 8.72 -9.58 7.62
N VAL A 84 8.31 -8.62 6.80
CA VAL A 84 9.18 -7.51 6.41
C VAL A 84 9.64 -6.66 7.59
N SER A 85 8.83 -6.57 8.65
CA SER A 85 9.12 -5.79 9.85
C SER A 85 8.59 -6.44 11.12
N GLU A 86 9.09 -5.98 12.27
CA GLU A 86 8.61 -6.41 13.58
C GLU A 86 7.11 -6.12 13.76
N SER A 87 6.62 -4.98 13.30
CA SER A 87 5.21 -4.61 13.43
C SER A 87 4.27 -5.53 12.64
N VAL A 88 4.74 -6.08 11.51
CA VAL A 88 4.02 -7.12 10.75
C VAL A 88 4.11 -8.46 11.46
N ALA A 89 5.28 -8.81 12.01
CA ALA A 89 5.49 -10.05 12.76
C ALA A 89 4.62 -10.12 14.04
N LEU A 90 4.55 -9.03 14.80
CA LEU A 90 3.70 -8.94 15.98
C LEU A 90 2.21 -9.02 15.66
N TYR A 91 1.81 -8.54 14.47
CA TYR A 91 0.41 -8.63 14.03
C TYR A 91 -0.07 -10.07 13.85
N LEU A 92 0.84 -11.01 13.55
CA LEU A 92 0.52 -12.45 13.48
C LEU A 92 -0.06 -13.05 14.75
N GLN A 93 0.18 -12.43 15.92
CA GLN A 93 -0.37 -12.89 17.20
C GLN A 93 -1.92 -12.92 17.22
N ARG A 94 -2.57 -12.22 16.29
CA ARG A 94 -4.03 -12.26 16.15
C ARG A 94 -4.53 -13.60 15.60
N TYR A 95 -3.66 -14.35 14.92
CA TYR A 95 -4.03 -15.55 14.17
C TYR A 95 -3.31 -16.82 14.62
N ILE A 96 -2.11 -16.68 15.21
CA ILE A 96 -1.29 -17.80 15.61
C ILE A 96 -0.78 -17.65 17.04
N HIS A 97 -0.46 -18.80 17.67
CA HIS A 97 0.34 -18.78 18.88
C HIS A 97 1.79 -18.40 18.52
N TYR A 98 2.19 -17.17 18.88
CA TYR A 98 3.49 -16.61 18.49
C TYR A 98 4.65 -17.36 19.16
N ARG A 99 5.58 -17.84 18.34
CA ARG A 99 6.82 -18.51 18.80
C ARG A 99 8.02 -17.89 18.08
N LYS A 100 8.95 -17.29 18.83
CA LYS A 100 10.16 -16.62 18.27
C LYS A 100 10.94 -17.47 17.27
N ARG A 101 11.01 -18.78 17.46
CA ARG A 101 11.71 -19.71 16.58
C ARG A 101 11.04 -19.95 15.21
N LYS A 102 9.82 -19.46 15.04
CA LYS A 102 9.02 -19.66 13.81
C LYS A 102 8.68 -18.37 13.09
N VAL A 103 8.94 -17.21 13.72
CA VAL A 103 8.61 -15.90 13.17
C VAL A 103 9.89 -15.09 13.06
N PHE A 104 10.25 -14.76 11.82
CA PHE A 104 11.48 -14.05 11.45
C PHE A 104 11.10 -12.70 10.83
N TYR A 105 11.87 -11.66 11.13
CA TYR A 105 11.62 -10.33 10.58
C TYR A 105 12.89 -9.50 10.52
N GLY A 106 12.92 -8.52 9.61
CA GLY A 106 13.97 -7.52 9.51
C GLY A 106 13.79 -6.41 10.54
N ALA A 107 14.89 -5.87 11.05
CA ALA A 107 14.89 -4.80 12.04
C ALA A 107 14.49 -3.45 11.43
N THR A 108 14.84 -3.21 10.15
CA THR A 108 14.65 -1.92 9.46
C THR A 108 13.35 -1.83 8.67
N GLY A 109 12.61 -2.92 8.53
CA GLY A 109 11.42 -3.00 7.68
C GLY A 109 11.72 -3.04 6.17
N LYS A 110 12.99 -3.19 5.79
CA LYS A 110 13.40 -3.33 4.38
C LYS A 110 13.36 -4.79 3.95
N LEU A 111 12.75 -5.06 2.80
CA LEU A 111 12.65 -6.41 2.24
C LEU A 111 14.02 -7.05 1.99
N ALA A 112 15.04 -6.27 1.62
CA ALA A 112 16.40 -6.75 1.40
C ALA A 112 17.03 -7.40 2.66
N GLU A 113 16.70 -6.89 3.84
CA GLU A 113 17.13 -7.49 5.09
C GLU A 113 16.44 -8.84 5.34
N LEU A 114 15.12 -8.89 5.08
CA LEU A 114 14.37 -10.14 5.16
C LEU A 114 14.93 -11.20 4.21
N VAL A 115 15.27 -10.84 2.97
CA VAL A 115 15.92 -11.73 1.99
C VAL A 115 17.24 -12.28 2.54
N THR A 116 18.02 -11.46 3.25
CA THR A 116 19.27 -11.91 3.89
C THR A 116 19.01 -12.96 4.98
N ILE A 117 17.91 -12.80 5.73
CA ILE A 117 17.48 -13.79 6.74
C ILE A 117 17.02 -15.08 6.03
N MET A 118 16.19 -14.97 5.00
CA MET A 118 15.63 -16.10 4.25
C MET A 118 16.73 -16.95 3.59
N ASN A 119 17.79 -16.32 3.11
CA ASN A 119 18.95 -17.01 2.54
C ASN A 119 19.73 -17.87 3.54
N LYS A 120 19.46 -17.78 4.85
CA LYS A 120 19.98 -18.68 5.89
C LYS A 120 19.06 -19.87 6.16
N HIS A 121 17.88 -19.90 5.55
CA HIS A 121 16.86 -20.93 5.70
C HIS A 121 16.56 -21.58 4.34
N THR A 122 17.58 -22.18 3.73
CA THR A 122 17.54 -22.72 2.36
C THR A 122 16.67 -23.97 2.20
N ASP A 123 16.33 -24.63 3.29
CA ASP A 123 15.51 -25.85 3.29
C ASP A 123 13.99 -25.53 3.23
N GLU A 124 13.62 -24.24 3.32
CA GLU A 124 12.22 -23.84 3.30
C GLU A 124 11.70 -23.66 1.87
N LYS A 125 10.42 -24.01 1.69
CA LYS A 125 9.65 -23.70 0.48
C LYS A 125 8.81 -22.46 0.76
N TYR A 126 9.11 -21.37 0.10
CA TYR A 126 8.52 -20.07 0.38
C TYR A 126 7.28 -19.77 -0.44
N LEU A 127 6.23 -19.25 0.20
CA LEU A 127 5.05 -18.68 -0.43
C LEU A 127 4.92 -17.20 -0.06
N LEU A 128 5.07 -16.31 -1.03
CA LEU A 128 4.86 -14.88 -0.87
C LEU A 128 3.37 -14.56 -0.98
N ILE A 129 2.81 -13.97 0.06
CA ILE A 129 1.44 -13.42 0.03
C ILE A 129 1.50 -11.99 -0.47
N THR A 130 0.78 -11.71 -1.56
CA THR A 130 0.86 -10.42 -2.25
C THR A 130 -0.51 -9.96 -2.77
N SER A 131 -0.56 -8.69 -3.21
CA SER A 131 -1.66 -8.18 -4.01
C SER A 131 -1.45 -8.47 -5.50
N ASP A 132 -2.47 -8.22 -6.29
CA ASP A 132 -2.42 -8.21 -7.76
C ASP A 132 -1.45 -7.17 -8.31
N VAL A 133 -1.33 -6.03 -7.64
CA VAL A 133 -0.37 -4.96 -7.99
C VAL A 133 0.92 -5.17 -7.20
N GLN A 134 2.01 -5.44 -7.91
CA GLN A 134 3.34 -5.62 -7.32
C GLN A 134 4.21 -4.40 -7.59
N ASN A 135 4.96 -3.99 -6.57
CA ASN A 135 5.99 -2.98 -6.71
C ASN A 135 7.25 -3.62 -7.36
N GLU A 136 7.80 -2.99 -8.39
CA GLU A 136 9.02 -3.41 -9.09
C GLU A 136 10.21 -3.58 -8.15
N ASP A 137 10.38 -2.70 -7.17
CA ASP A 137 11.42 -2.80 -6.15
C ASP A 137 11.30 -4.08 -5.30
N THR A 138 10.06 -4.50 -5.04
CA THR A 138 9.78 -5.77 -4.33
C THR A 138 10.22 -6.95 -5.17
N ILE A 139 9.92 -6.95 -6.46
CA ILE A 139 10.31 -8.02 -7.40
C ILE A 139 11.81 -8.08 -7.49
N ALA A 140 12.48 -6.95 -7.82
CA ALA A 140 13.94 -6.87 -7.95
C ALA A 140 14.70 -7.27 -6.65
N THR A 141 14.08 -7.02 -5.49
CA THR A 141 14.67 -7.43 -4.21
C THR A 141 14.54 -8.94 -3.99
N LEU A 142 13.38 -9.52 -4.33
CA LEU A 142 13.15 -10.97 -4.20
C LEU A 142 13.93 -11.80 -5.21
N GLU A 143 14.30 -11.24 -6.36
CA GLU A 143 15.20 -11.90 -7.32
C GLU A 143 16.59 -12.22 -6.74
N LYS A 144 16.99 -11.53 -5.66
CA LYS A 144 18.22 -11.82 -4.90
C LYS A 144 18.09 -13.01 -3.95
N LEU A 145 16.90 -13.59 -3.82
CA LEU A 145 16.68 -14.77 -3.01
C LEU A 145 17.29 -15.99 -3.66
N LYS A 146 18.11 -16.72 -2.92
CA LYS A 146 18.84 -17.89 -3.41
C LYS A 146 18.00 -19.17 -3.48
N VAL A 147 16.81 -19.13 -2.90
CA VAL A 147 15.86 -20.25 -2.87
C VAL A 147 14.59 -19.91 -3.66
N PRO A 148 13.95 -20.89 -4.29
CA PRO A 148 12.75 -20.65 -5.05
C PRO A 148 11.59 -20.24 -4.13
N TYR A 149 10.75 -19.35 -4.63
CA TYR A 149 9.50 -18.95 -3.98
C TYR A 149 8.37 -18.90 -5.00
N ALA A 150 7.16 -19.13 -4.53
CA ALA A 150 5.94 -18.89 -5.30
C ALA A 150 5.23 -17.64 -4.80
N LYS A 151 4.37 -17.06 -5.63
CA LYS A 151 3.56 -15.89 -5.32
C LYS A 151 2.09 -16.28 -5.26
N ALA A 152 1.42 -15.95 -4.18
CA ALA A 152 -0.01 -16.12 -4.00
C ALA A 152 -0.70 -14.76 -3.92
N VAL A 153 -1.48 -14.42 -4.93
CA VAL A 153 -2.31 -13.20 -4.93
C VAL A 153 -3.55 -13.49 -4.08
N MET A 154 -3.68 -12.82 -2.94
CA MET A 154 -4.78 -13.06 -1.99
C MET A 154 -5.69 -11.86 -1.78
N TYR A 155 -5.31 -10.71 -2.30
CA TYR A 155 -6.09 -9.48 -2.29
C TYR A 155 -5.76 -8.63 -3.51
N LYS A 156 -6.65 -7.72 -3.86
CA LYS A 156 -6.47 -6.79 -4.98
C LYS A 156 -6.78 -5.37 -4.54
N THR A 157 -6.09 -4.43 -5.17
CA THR A 157 -6.33 -3.01 -4.98
C THR A 157 -7.20 -2.53 -6.12
N VAL A 158 -8.40 -2.09 -5.82
CA VAL A 158 -9.39 -1.67 -6.80
C VAL A 158 -9.83 -0.22 -6.56
N SER A 159 -10.38 0.40 -7.60
CA SER A 159 -11.04 1.69 -7.49
C SER A 159 -12.16 1.59 -6.46
N ASN A 160 -12.23 2.58 -5.56
CA ASN A 160 -13.40 2.77 -4.73
C ASN A 160 -14.49 3.42 -5.57
N ASP A 161 -15.73 2.98 -5.41
CA ASP A 161 -16.85 3.56 -6.12
C ASP A 161 -17.47 4.65 -5.24
N PHE A 162 -17.67 5.84 -5.83
CA PHE A 162 -18.36 6.96 -5.19
C PHE A 162 -19.82 7.02 -5.65
N GLY A 163 -20.67 7.47 -4.75
CA GLY A 163 -22.09 7.66 -5.08
C GLY A 163 -22.29 8.78 -6.12
N PRO A 164 -23.37 8.73 -6.91
CA PRO A 164 -23.67 9.75 -7.92
C PRO A 164 -23.93 11.14 -7.32
N ASP A 165 -24.33 11.21 -6.07
CA ASP A 165 -24.66 12.45 -5.36
C ASP A 165 -23.49 12.98 -4.50
N GLU A 166 -22.31 12.33 -4.58
CA GLU A 166 -21.16 12.79 -3.81
C GLU A 166 -20.55 14.04 -4.42
N GLU A 167 -20.62 15.14 -3.70
CA GLU A 167 -20.00 16.40 -4.08
C GLU A 167 -18.49 16.24 -4.29
N PHE A 168 -17.99 16.77 -5.39
CA PHE A 168 -16.58 16.81 -5.73
C PHE A 168 -16.15 18.26 -5.91
N ASN A 169 -15.93 18.94 -4.79
CA ASN A 169 -15.54 20.33 -4.75
C ASN A 169 -14.25 20.49 -3.94
N TYR A 170 -13.13 20.40 -4.60
CA TYR A 170 -11.79 20.48 -4.00
C TYR A 170 -10.91 21.46 -4.77
N ASP A 171 -10.13 22.26 -4.05
CA ASP A 171 -9.11 23.13 -4.63
C ASP A 171 -7.83 22.36 -4.95
N MET A 172 -7.61 21.22 -4.25
CA MET A 172 -6.41 20.40 -4.40
C MET A 172 -6.70 18.91 -4.20
N LEU A 173 -6.10 18.08 -5.06
CA LEU A 173 -6.14 16.63 -4.98
C LEU A 173 -4.72 16.08 -4.76
N LEU A 174 -4.56 15.18 -3.77
CA LEU A 174 -3.27 14.55 -3.48
C LEU A 174 -3.39 13.03 -3.67
N PHE A 175 -2.56 12.48 -4.57
CA PHE A 175 -2.55 11.07 -4.94
C PHE A 175 -1.27 10.36 -4.51
N PHE A 176 -1.38 9.07 -4.17
CA PHE A 176 -0.30 8.23 -3.65
C PHE A 176 -0.10 6.94 -4.45
N SER A 177 -0.89 6.75 -5.50
CA SER A 177 -0.77 5.59 -6.38
C SER A 177 -1.39 5.87 -7.76
N PRO A 178 -0.89 5.21 -8.83
CA PRO A 178 -1.48 5.30 -10.17
C PRO A 178 -2.96 4.90 -10.21
N ILE A 179 -3.35 3.89 -9.41
CA ILE A 179 -4.74 3.42 -9.33
C ILE A 179 -5.66 4.53 -8.81
N GLY A 180 -5.16 5.43 -7.95
CA GLY A 180 -5.92 6.59 -7.48
C GLY A 180 -6.32 7.53 -8.63
N ILE A 181 -5.45 7.74 -9.62
CA ILE A 181 -5.74 8.53 -10.83
C ILE A 181 -6.77 7.81 -11.70
N ALA A 182 -6.59 6.51 -11.93
CA ALA A 182 -7.56 5.71 -12.67
C ALA A 182 -8.95 5.73 -11.98
N SER A 183 -8.97 5.70 -10.65
CA SER A 183 -10.20 5.81 -9.86
C SER A 183 -10.86 7.18 -9.99
N LEU A 184 -10.08 8.27 -10.04
CA LEU A 184 -10.62 9.61 -10.30
C LEU A 184 -11.39 9.64 -11.63
N LEU A 185 -10.73 9.20 -12.71
CA LEU A 185 -11.33 9.24 -14.06
C LEU A 185 -12.50 8.27 -14.22
N LYS A 186 -12.46 7.11 -13.51
CA LYS A 186 -13.57 6.15 -13.50
C LYS A 186 -14.82 6.73 -12.82
N ASN A 187 -14.65 7.37 -11.66
CA ASN A 187 -15.76 7.90 -10.88
C ASN A 187 -16.26 9.25 -11.42
N PHE A 188 -15.39 10.01 -12.03
CA PHE A 188 -15.70 11.33 -12.59
C PHE A 188 -15.27 11.39 -14.07
N PRO A 189 -16.01 10.73 -15.00
CA PRO A 189 -15.59 10.61 -16.40
C PRO A 189 -15.52 11.97 -17.13
N ASN A 190 -16.23 12.97 -16.62
CA ASN A 190 -16.22 14.35 -17.16
C ASN A 190 -15.35 15.28 -16.28
N PHE A 191 -14.37 14.73 -15.58
CA PHE A 191 -13.47 15.53 -14.74
C PHE A 191 -12.65 16.48 -15.58
N GLU A 192 -12.85 17.77 -15.36
CA GLU A 192 -12.02 18.84 -15.90
C GLU A 192 -11.21 19.44 -14.73
N GLN A 193 -9.89 19.42 -14.85
CA GLN A 193 -9.02 19.87 -13.77
C GLN A 193 -9.18 21.37 -13.48
N GLY A 194 -9.30 22.22 -14.51
CA GLY A 194 -9.39 23.67 -14.34
C GLY A 194 -8.29 24.21 -13.42
N GLU A 195 -8.70 24.91 -12.36
CA GLU A 195 -7.80 25.49 -11.35
C GLU A 195 -7.43 24.50 -10.22
N ILE A 196 -7.99 23.27 -10.22
CA ILE A 196 -7.69 22.27 -9.20
C ILE A 196 -6.20 21.89 -9.26
N GLN A 197 -5.51 22.01 -8.15
CA GLN A 197 -4.11 21.61 -8.02
C GLN A 197 -4.01 20.10 -7.85
N ILE A 198 -3.06 19.46 -8.54
CA ILE A 198 -2.82 18.01 -8.37
C ILE A 198 -1.41 17.80 -7.84
N GLY A 199 -1.32 17.12 -6.70
CA GLY A 199 -0.07 16.65 -6.13
C GLY A 199 0.01 15.12 -6.11
N CYS A 200 1.21 14.57 -6.31
CA CYS A 200 1.41 13.13 -6.25
C CYS A 200 2.70 12.73 -5.53
N PHE A 201 2.67 11.52 -4.96
CA PHE A 201 3.82 10.87 -4.37
C PHE A 201 4.26 9.67 -5.19
N GLY A 202 5.52 9.68 -5.62
CA GLY A 202 6.15 8.62 -6.39
C GLY A 202 6.10 8.86 -7.91
N ALA A 203 7.21 8.50 -8.59
CA ALA A 203 7.39 8.71 -10.03
C ALA A 203 6.33 8.01 -10.89
N THR A 204 5.91 6.81 -10.51
CA THR A 204 4.85 6.06 -11.21
C THR A 204 3.49 6.75 -11.11
N THR A 205 3.18 7.39 -9.96
CA THR A 205 1.96 8.18 -9.79
C THR A 205 2.03 9.47 -10.61
N ALA A 206 3.20 10.12 -10.63
CA ALA A 206 3.45 11.31 -11.45
C ALA A 206 3.25 11.02 -12.94
N GLN A 207 3.77 9.88 -13.40
CA GLN A 207 3.58 9.43 -14.78
C GLN A 207 2.10 9.21 -15.10
N ALA A 208 1.36 8.56 -14.21
CA ALA A 208 -0.08 8.33 -14.38
C ALA A 208 -0.90 9.64 -14.49
N VAL A 209 -0.51 10.68 -13.74
CA VAL A 209 -1.13 12.02 -13.85
C VAL A 209 -0.90 12.59 -15.26
N ARG A 210 0.35 12.51 -15.76
CA ARG A 210 0.72 13.01 -17.10
C ARG A 210 0.03 12.21 -18.22
N ASP A 211 -0.01 10.89 -18.09
CA ASP A 211 -0.66 9.99 -19.07
C ASP A 211 -2.18 10.23 -19.13
N ALA A 212 -2.77 10.67 -18.04
CA ALA A 212 -4.16 11.11 -17.98
C ALA A 212 -4.42 12.49 -18.59
N GLY A 213 -3.38 13.17 -19.11
CA GLY A 213 -3.48 14.53 -19.66
C GLY A 213 -3.71 15.61 -18.59
N LEU A 214 -3.45 15.30 -17.32
CA LEU A 214 -3.66 16.23 -16.21
C LEU A 214 -2.38 17.02 -15.89
N ARG A 215 -2.56 18.26 -15.41
CA ARG A 215 -1.45 19.09 -14.93
C ARG A 215 -0.98 18.60 -13.58
N LEU A 216 0.32 18.40 -13.44
CA LEU A 216 0.95 18.02 -12.18
C LEU A 216 1.58 19.26 -11.53
N ASP A 217 1.07 19.65 -10.37
CA ASP A 217 1.49 20.88 -9.66
C ASP A 217 2.50 20.59 -8.55
N ILE A 218 2.40 19.41 -7.90
CA ILE A 218 3.31 18.99 -6.84
C ILE A 218 3.76 17.54 -7.10
N GLU A 219 5.06 17.35 -7.26
CA GLU A 219 5.67 16.03 -7.39
C GLU A 219 6.63 15.76 -6.22
N VAL A 220 6.48 14.62 -5.56
CA VAL A 220 7.37 14.16 -4.48
C VAL A 220 7.61 12.65 -4.62
N PRO A 221 8.78 12.15 -4.15
CA PRO A 221 9.88 12.87 -3.47
C PRO A 221 10.77 13.64 -4.45
N LEU A 222 11.28 14.79 -3.98
CA LEU A 222 12.33 15.57 -4.64
C LEU A 222 13.50 15.78 -3.68
N PRO A 223 14.71 16.11 -4.18
CA PRO A 223 15.82 16.51 -3.32
C PRO A 223 15.41 17.65 -2.38
N GLY A 224 15.56 17.44 -1.08
CA GLY A 224 15.13 18.39 -0.05
C GLY A 224 13.64 18.38 0.31
N VAL A 225 12.80 17.63 -0.42
CA VAL A 225 11.34 17.49 -0.15
C VAL A 225 10.94 16.01 -0.22
N PRO A 226 11.28 15.20 0.80
CA PRO A 226 11.09 13.75 0.75
C PRO A 226 9.66 13.26 1.04
N SER A 227 8.75 14.14 1.47
CA SER A 227 7.40 13.75 1.89
C SER A 227 6.32 14.68 1.35
N MET A 228 5.11 14.14 1.17
CA MET A 228 3.95 14.93 0.75
C MET A 228 3.58 16.01 1.77
N THR A 229 3.76 15.74 3.06
CA THR A 229 3.50 16.74 4.12
C THR A 229 4.42 17.95 4.01
N MET A 230 5.71 17.73 3.74
CA MET A 230 6.66 18.83 3.52
C MET A 230 6.34 19.61 2.24
N ALA A 231 5.99 18.91 1.15
CA ALA A 231 5.61 19.57 -0.10
C ALA A 231 4.35 20.41 0.07
N LEU A 232 3.35 19.87 0.75
CA LEU A 232 2.11 20.60 1.04
C LEU A 232 2.35 21.82 1.93
N ASP A 233 3.17 21.70 2.98
CA ASP A 233 3.54 22.83 3.86
C ASP A 233 4.23 23.94 3.06
N ASN A 234 5.19 23.59 2.20
CA ASN A 234 5.90 24.54 1.33
C ASN A 234 4.94 25.23 0.37
N PHE A 235 4.08 24.45 -0.32
CA PHE A 235 3.11 24.97 -1.28
C PHE A 235 2.15 25.97 -0.64
N LEU A 236 1.55 25.62 0.49
CA LEU A 236 0.61 26.48 1.21
C LEU A 236 1.30 27.74 1.77
N LYS A 237 2.55 27.64 2.22
CA LYS A 237 3.36 28.78 2.68
C LYS A 237 3.62 29.79 1.55
N GLU A 238 3.90 29.31 0.35
CA GLU A 238 4.15 30.17 -0.81
C GLU A 238 2.86 30.86 -1.28
N ASN A 239 1.75 30.14 -1.33
CA ASN A 239 0.47 30.68 -1.76
C ASN A 239 -0.10 31.70 -0.77
N ASN A 240 0.02 31.46 0.54
CA ASN A 240 -0.38 32.44 1.56
C ASN A 240 0.43 33.74 1.52
N LYS A 241 1.66 33.72 1.00
CA LYS A 241 2.46 34.93 0.78
C LYS A 241 1.96 35.74 -0.43
N LYS A 242 1.43 35.08 -1.45
CA LYS A 242 0.87 35.74 -2.65
C LYS A 242 -0.46 36.43 -2.37
N THR A 243 -1.28 35.83 -1.48
CA THR A 243 -2.61 36.39 -1.13
C THR A 243 -2.53 37.59 -0.16
N ARG A 244 -1.37 37.79 0.50
CA ARG A 244 -1.11 38.92 1.43
C ARG A 244 -0.40 40.12 0.78
N LYS A 245 -0.12 40.08 -0.50
CA LYS A 245 0.38 41.21 -1.32
C LYS A 245 -0.73 41.72 -2.23
#